data_e0c124d27144b19494ecb5525d99add9
#
_entry.id   e0c124d27144b19494ecb5525d99add9
#
_cell.length_a   1.000
_cell.length_b   1.000
_cell.length_c   1.000
_cell.angle_alpha   90.00
_cell.angle_beta   90.00
_cell.angle_gamma   90.00
#
_symmetry.space_group_name_H-M   'P 1'
#
loop_
_entity.id
_entity.type
_entity.pdbx_description
1 polymer ?
#
loop_
_entity_poly.entity_id
_entity_poly.type
_entity_poly.pdbx_seq_one_letter_code
_entity_poly.pdbx_strand_id
1 'polypeptide(L)'
;MNKLFIIKSEKEINLLKENGIDNFVYPLFSFCVGVENEFSLSEIKEENSYLFVNRVLDEESANNLNMLLHRLPSNIKGIIFDDVGIIKMIEDVKIEKILMPSHFACNYESVNIYNEYVDSVVLPFDITEDEVEEIISKSSKKVSLYAFGLIGSAYSRRYLIKNYSKHENVKYENPLVIENNNHKFILFENEYGTYFYHLPYFNGLNNLNKDIKYSIYHPICLSENDLKDLVNGKINVETDDGFLHNKTIYKIKGDKKW
;
A
#
# COMPACT_ATOMS: atom_id res chain seq x y z
N MET A 1 6.68 6.56 -17.13
CA MET A 1 6.78 5.90 -15.82
C MET A 1 5.43 5.27 -15.53
N ASN A 2 5.41 4.00 -15.17
CA ASN A 2 4.15 3.27 -14.96
C ASN A 2 3.59 3.60 -13.57
N LYS A 3 2.42 4.21 -13.54
CA LYS A 3 1.71 4.53 -12.30
C LYS A 3 0.69 3.43 -12.00
N LEU A 4 0.61 2.99 -10.77
CA LEU A 4 -0.39 2.05 -10.27
C LEU A 4 -1.24 2.76 -9.19
N PHE A 5 -2.52 2.89 -9.42
CA PHE A 5 -3.45 3.52 -8.49
C PHE A 5 -4.34 2.47 -7.80
N ILE A 6 -4.28 2.38 -6.49
CA ILE A 6 -5.23 1.61 -5.69
C ILE A 6 -6.53 2.40 -5.65
N ILE A 7 -7.57 1.83 -6.22
CA ILE A 7 -8.86 2.49 -6.48
C ILE A 7 -9.93 2.08 -5.48
N LYS A 8 -10.95 2.92 -5.34
CA LYS A 8 -12.12 2.65 -4.50
C LYS A 8 -13.46 2.64 -5.26
N SER A 9 -13.50 3.08 -6.51
CA SER A 9 -14.75 3.16 -7.29
C SER A 9 -14.52 3.21 -8.79
N GLU A 10 -15.55 2.81 -9.58
CA GLU A 10 -15.56 2.99 -11.03
C GLU A 10 -15.45 4.47 -11.45
N LYS A 11 -15.92 5.39 -10.61
CA LYS A 11 -15.84 6.82 -10.88
C LYS A 11 -14.40 7.31 -10.87
N GLU A 12 -13.57 6.80 -9.94
CA GLU A 12 -12.13 7.07 -9.94
C GLU A 12 -11.44 6.53 -11.19
N ILE A 13 -11.80 5.33 -11.65
CA ILE A 13 -11.24 4.75 -12.87
C ILE A 13 -11.48 5.70 -14.06
N ASN A 14 -12.70 6.22 -14.23
CA ASN A 14 -13.02 7.15 -15.30
C ASN A 14 -12.19 8.43 -15.22
N LEU A 15 -12.08 9.02 -14.01
CA LEU A 15 -11.26 10.20 -13.78
C LEU A 15 -9.77 9.94 -14.10
N LEU A 16 -9.24 8.80 -13.67
CA LEU A 16 -7.85 8.40 -13.92
C LEU A 16 -7.59 8.20 -15.42
N LYS A 17 -8.49 7.54 -16.15
CA LYS A 17 -8.42 7.34 -17.60
C LYS A 17 -8.42 8.66 -18.37
N GLU A 18 -9.29 9.60 -17.99
CA GLU A 18 -9.33 10.94 -18.60
C GLU A 18 -8.01 11.69 -18.45
N ASN A 19 -7.18 11.30 -17.47
CA ASN A 19 -5.86 11.86 -17.20
C ASN A 19 -4.69 10.95 -17.66
N GLY A 20 -4.97 9.95 -18.52
CA GLY A 20 -3.95 9.10 -19.14
C GLY A 20 -3.36 8.03 -18.20
N ILE A 21 -4.10 7.63 -17.18
CA ILE A 21 -3.73 6.53 -16.29
C ILE A 21 -4.52 5.28 -16.70
N ASP A 22 -3.80 4.18 -16.99
CA ASP A 22 -4.38 2.95 -17.56
C ASP A 22 -4.16 1.72 -16.68
N ASN A 23 -3.47 1.84 -15.55
CA ASN A 23 -3.19 0.72 -14.67
C ASN A 23 -3.89 0.91 -13.32
N PHE A 24 -4.78 -0.02 -12.97
CA PHE A 24 -5.63 0.06 -11.80
C PHE A 24 -5.37 -1.10 -10.87
N VAL A 25 -5.29 -0.80 -9.57
CA VAL A 25 -5.09 -1.78 -8.52
C VAL A 25 -6.38 -1.91 -7.72
N TYR A 26 -6.96 -3.09 -7.75
CA TYR A 26 -8.24 -3.41 -7.11
C TYR A 26 -8.01 -4.11 -5.78
N PRO A 27 -8.42 -3.52 -4.64
CA PRO A 27 -8.49 -4.25 -3.38
C PRO A 27 -9.41 -5.48 -3.55
N LEU A 28 -8.83 -6.66 -3.38
CA LEU A 28 -9.54 -7.92 -3.62
C LEU A 28 -10.50 -8.24 -2.48
N PHE A 29 -11.77 -8.48 -2.82
CA PHE A 29 -12.81 -8.80 -1.86
C PHE A 29 -12.41 -9.98 -0.96
N SER A 30 -12.63 -9.83 0.33
CA SER A 30 -12.25 -10.76 1.41
C SER A 30 -10.73 -10.86 1.70
N PHE A 31 -9.89 -10.16 0.98
CA PHE A 31 -8.44 -10.25 1.14
C PHE A 31 -7.77 -8.91 1.45
N CYS A 32 -8.56 -7.89 1.73
CA CYS A 32 -8.05 -6.58 2.12
C CYS A 32 -8.57 -6.13 3.49
N VAL A 33 -7.84 -5.19 4.09
CA VAL A 33 -8.23 -4.44 5.27
C VAL A 33 -7.68 -3.02 5.15
N GLY A 34 -8.38 -2.04 5.73
CA GLY A 34 -7.93 -0.66 5.63
C GLY A 34 -8.14 -0.03 4.25
N VAL A 35 -9.14 -0.48 3.51
CA VAL A 35 -9.52 0.06 2.20
C VAL A 35 -10.94 0.60 2.24
N GLU A 36 -11.27 1.56 1.38
CA GLU A 36 -12.61 2.16 1.33
C GLU A 36 -13.62 1.25 0.61
N ASN A 37 -13.15 0.40 -0.28
CA ASN A 37 -13.97 -0.57 -1.02
C ASN A 37 -13.13 -1.77 -1.43
N GLU A 38 -13.79 -2.91 -1.64
CA GLU A 38 -13.21 -4.15 -2.15
C GLU A 38 -13.98 -4.60 -3.39
N PHE A 39 -13.32 -5.31 -4.30
CA PHE A 39 -13.88 -5.75 -5.57
C PHE A 39 -13.78 -7.26 -5.73
N SER A 40 -14.86 -7.89 -6.13
CA SER A 40 -14.84 -9.28 -6.62
C SER A 40 -14.20 -9.35 -8.02
N LEU A 41 -13.65 -10.49 -8.41
CA LEU A 41 -13.06 -10.66 -9.76
C LEU A 41 -14.05 -10.37 -10.89
N SER A 42 -15.35 -10.59 -10.68
CA SER A 42 -16.40 -10.34 -11.68
C SER A 42 -16.67 -8.85 -11.92
N GLU A 43 -16.29 -7.99 -10.98
CA GLU A 43 -16.42 -6.53 -11.10
C GLU A 43 -15.23 -5.89 -11.82
N ILE A 44 -14.09 -6.60 -11.90
CA ILE A 44 -12.87 -6.09 -12.50
C ILE A 44 -12.92 -6.29 -14.02
N LYS A 45 -13.10 -5.21 -14.76
CA LYS A 45 -13.30 -5.25 -16.23
C LYS A 45 -12.14 -4.66 -17.03
N GLU A 46 -11.30 -3.85 -16.39
CA GLU A 46 -10.23 -3.14 -17.07
C GLU A 46 -9.09 -4.08 -17.48
N GLU A 47 -8.49 -3.84 -18.66
CA GLU A 47 -7.47 -4.71 -19.25
C GLU A 47 -6.15 -4.74 -18.49
N ASN A 48 -5.76 -3.62 -17.85
CA ASN A 48 -4.51 -3.52 -17.09
C ASN A 48 -4.80 -3.50 -15.58
N SER A 49 -5.43 -4.56 -15.11
CA SER A 49 -5.85 -4.69 -13.72
C SER A 49 -4.82 -5.44 -12.88
N TYR A 50 -4.59 -4.91 -11.70
CA TYR A 50 -3.76 -5.52 -10.65
C TYR A 50 -4.63 -5.78 -9.42
N LEU A 51 -4.34 -6.85 -8.69
CA LEU A 51 -4.99 -7.15 -7.42
C LEU A 51 -4.18 -6.57 -6.26
N PHE A 52 -4.85 -6.14 -5.21
CA PHE A 52 -4.23 -5.78 -3.94
C PHE A 52 -4.68 -6.72 -2.84
N VAL A 53 -3.73 -7.25 -2.07
CA VAL A 53 -3.96 -8.18 -0.97
C VAL A 53 -3.05 -7.78 0.19
N ASN A 54 -3.63 -7.31 1.30
CA ASN A 54 -2.87 -6.83 2.47
C ASN A 54 -3.42 -7.37 3.81
N ARG A 55 -4.20 -8.42 3.76
CA ARG A 55 -4.76 -9.04 4.95
C ARG A 55 -3.83 -10.13 5.49
N VAL A 56 -3.66 -10.21 6.82
CA VAL A 56 -3.04 -11.37 7.47
C VAL A 56 -3.96 -12.59 7.30
N LEU A 57 -3.48 -13.57 6.56
CA LEU A 57 -4.26 -14.76 6.20
C LEU A 57 -4.15 -15.83 7.29
N ASP A 58 -5.28 -16.48 7.60
CA ASP A 58 -5.31 -17.79 8.23
C ASP A 58 -5.26 -18.88 7.16
N GLU A 59 -5.12 -20.14 7.56
CA GLU A 59 -4.99 -21.26 6.61
C GLU A 59 -6.18 -21.41 5.67
N GLU A 60 -7.40 -21.21 6.14
CA GLU A 60 -8.59 -21.28 5.30
C GLU A 60 -8.60 -20.18 4.26
N SER A 61 -8.32 -18.94 4.67
CA SER A 61 -8.23 -17.79 3.78
C SER A 61 -7.07 -17.93 2.77
N ALA A 62 -5.92 -18.46 3.21
CA ALA A 62 -4.79 -18.75 2.34
C ALA A 62 -5.15 -19.78 1.26
N ASN A 63 -5.83 -20.86 1.62
CA ASN A 63 -6.31 -21.87 0.68
C ASN A 63 -7.34 -21.29 -0.32
N ASN A 64 -8.26 -20.45 0.16
CA ASN A 64 -9.26 -19.80 -0.68
C ASN A 64 -8.58 -18.82 -1.68
N LEU A 65 -7.62 -18.02 -1.21
CA LEU A 65 -6.82 -17.15 -2.08
C LEU A 65 -6.06 -17.95 -3.13
N ASN A 66 -5.39 -19.03 -2.73
CA ASN A 66 -4.65 -19.91 -3.63
C ASN A 66 -5.54 -20.45 -4.76
N MET A 67 -6.72 -20.98 -4.42
CA MET A 67 -7.68 -21.46 -5.42
C MET A 67 -8.15 -20.37 -6.37
N LEU A 68 -8.32 -19.13 -5.89
CA LEU A 68 -8.75 -17.98 -6.67
C LEU A 68 -7.64 -17.54 -7.64
N LEU A 69 -6.39 -17.46 -7.16
CA LEU A 69 -5.25 -17.00 -7.96
C LEU A 69 -4.92 -17.94 -9.14
N HIS A 70 -5.27 -19.22 -9.07
CA HIS A 70 -5.15 -20.16 -10.18
C HIS A 70 -6.29 -20.10 -11.21
N ARG A 71 -7.27 -19.20 -11.01
CA ARG A 71 -8.45 -19.03 -11.88
C ARG A 71 -8.64 -17.59 -12.34
N LEU A 72 -7.56 -16.81 -12.38
CA LEU A 72 -7.63 -15.40 -12.74
C LEU A 72 -8.05 -15.20 -14.20
N PRO A 73 -8.90 -14.22 -14.49
CA PRO A 73 -9.21 -13.81 -15.86
C PRO A 73 -8.02 -13.10 -16.50
N SER A 74 -7.95 -13.09 -17.82
CA SER A 74 -6.79 -12.61 -18.61
C SER A 74 -6.50 -11.11 -18.50
N ASN A 75 -7.46 -10.32 -18.02
CA ASN A 75 -7.30 -8.89 -17.78
C ASN A 75 -6.53 -8.59 -16.50
N ILE A 76 -6.34 -9.57 -15.60
CA ILE A 76 -5.48 -9.41 -14.42
C ILE A 76 -4.02 -9.60 -14.84
N LYS A 77 -3.24 -8.54 -14.71
CA LYS A 77 -1.82 -8.49 -15.11
C LYS A 77 -0.87 -8.77 -13.96
N GLY A 78 -1.27 -8.49 -12.72
CA GLY A 78 -0.40 -8.67 -11.56
C GLY A 78 -1.13 -8.62 -10.24
N ILE A 79 -0.34 -8.80 -9.18
CA ILE A 79 -0.81 -8.73 -7.80
C ILE A 79 0.21 -7.96 -6.95
N ILE A 80 -0.29 -7.07 -6.08
CA ILE A 80 0.48 -6.40 -5.03
C ILE A 80 0.08 -7.03 -3.71
N PHE A 81 1.05 -7.49 -2.94
CA PHE A 81 0.81 -8.19 -1.68
C PHE A 81 1.92 -7.93 -0.66
N ASP A 82 1.63 -8.12 0.63
CA ASP A 82 2.57 -7.97 1.74
C ASP A 82 2.97 -9.30 2.39
N ASP A 83 2.10 -10.31 2.36
CA ASP A 83 2.37 -11.64 2.93
C ASP A 83 3.29 -12.47 1.99
N VAL A 84 4.50 -12.75 2.46
CA VAL A 84 5.48 -13.56 1.71
C VAL A 84 5.00 -14.98 1.40
N GLY A 85 4.04 -15.51 2.15
CA GLY A 85 3.42 -16.82 1.87
C GLY A 85 2.73 -16.86 0.51
N ILE A 86 2.26 -15.72 0.01
CA ILE A 86 1.63 -15.61 -1.32
C ILE A 86 2.63 -15.94 -2.44
N ILE A 87 3.91 -15.67 -2.26
CA ILE A 87 4.96 -16.01 -3.24
C ILE A 87 4.85 -17.48 -3.65
N LYS A 88 4.69 -18.37 -2.66
CA LYS A 88 4.57 -19.81 -2.92
C LYS A 88 3.26 -20.17 -3.61
N MET A 89 2.17 -19.48 -3.30
CA MET A 89 0.86 -19.72 -3.91
C MET A 89 0.83 -19.36 -5.40
N ILE A 90 1.63 -18.40 -5.82
CA ILE A 90 1.65 -17.89 -7.20
C ILE A 90 2.92 -18.25 -7.97
N GLU A 91 3.69 -19.20 -7.49
CA GLU A 91 4.96 -19.59 -8.10
C GLU A 91 4.81 -19.95 -9.59
N ASP A 92 3.76 -20.68 -9.93
CA ASP A 92 3.42 -21.13 -11.28
C ASP A 92 2.34 -20.27 -11.99
N VAL A 93 1.81 -19.25 -11.32
CA VAL A 93 0.82 -18.34 -11.90
C VAL A 93 1.52 -17.28 -12.76
N LYS A 94 1.09 -17.15 -14.01
CA LYS A 94 1.71 -16.23 -14.99
C LYS A 94 1.13 -14.82 -14.88
N ILE A 95 1.37 -14.16 -13.76
CA ILE A 95 1.04 -12.75 -13.53
C ILE A 95 2.25 -12.04 -12.93
N GLU A 96 2.27 -10.73 -12.98
CA GLU A 96 3.31 -9.93 -12.36
C GLU A 96 3.18 -9.92 -10.83
N LYS A 97 4.27 -10.17 -10.14
CA LYS A 97 4.36 -10.33 -8.69
C LYS A 97 5.04 -9.10 -8.09
N ILE A 98 4.31 -8.31 -7.33
CA ILE A 98 4.83 -7.09 -6.70
C ILE A 98 4.70 -7.25 -5.19
N LEU A 99 5.83 -7.40 -4.50
CA LEU A 99 5.87 -7.49 -3.05
C LEU A 99 5.94 -6.08 -2.44
N MET A 100 5.04 -5.79 -1.51
CA MET A 100 5.02 -4.53 -0.75
C MET A 100 5.16 -4.82 0.75
N PRO A 101 6.39 -5.15 1.22
CA PRO A 101 6.63 -5.77 2.53
C PRO A 101 6.67 -4.78 3.69
N SER A 102 6.01 -3.62 3.58
CA SER A 102 5.99 -2.55 4.58
C SER A 102 7.40 -2.13 5.04
N HIS A 103 7.90 -2.64 6.17
CA HIS A 103 9.16 -2.22 6.78
C HIS A 103 10.36 -3.17 6.51
N PHE A 104 10.20 -4.24 5.73
CA PHE A 104 11.20 -5.32 5.67
C PHE A 104 12.21 -5.24 4.52
N ALA A 105 12.09 -4.30 3.60
CA ALA A 105 12.98 -4.18 2.44
C ALA A 105 13.83 -2.90 2.50
N CYS A 106 14.55 -2.69 3.61
CA CYS A 106 15.30 -1.46 3.90
C CYS A 106 16.75 -1.48 3.40
N ASN A 107 17.19 -2.51 2.67
CA ASN A 107 18.53 -2.58 2.09
C ASN A 107 18.52 -3.46 0.83
N TYR A 108 19.53 -3.28 -0.03
CA TYR A 108 19.59 -3.97 -1.32
C TYR A 108 19.76 -5.50 -1.19
N GLU A 109 20.37 -6.02 -0.12
CA GLU A 109 20.50 -7.47 0.08
C GLU A 109 19.13 -8.11 0.30
N SER A 110 18.29 -7.52 1.18
CA SER A 110 16.92 -7.99 1.39
C SER A 110 16.08 -7.90 0.12
N VAL A 111 16.21 -6.80 -0.62
CA VAL A 111 15.51 -6.60 -1.90
C VAL A 111 15.95 -7.64 -2.92
N ASN A 112 17.24 -7.97 -3.02
CA ASN A 112 17.77 -8.96 -3.96
C ASN A 112 17.29 -10.38 -3.64
N ILE A 113 17.17 -10.74 -2.35
CA ILE A 113 16.57 -12.01 -1.95
C ILE A 113 15.11 -12.09 -2.42
N TYR A 114 14.31 -11.05 -2.21
CA TYR A 114 12.94 -11.04 -2.70
C TYR A 114 12.85 -11.04 -4.22
N ASN A 115 13.76 -10.35 -4.91
CA ASN A 115 13.82 -10.30 -6.37
C ASN A 115 14.05 -11.68 -7.04
N GLU A 116 14.49 -12.70 -6.31
CA GLU A 116 14.55 -14.08 -6.83
C GLU A 116 13.15 -14.64 -7.09
N TYR A 117 12.13 -14.17 -6.34
CA TYR A 117 10.79 -14.74 -6.33
C TYR A 117 9.71 -13.82 -6.91
N VAL A 118 9.97 -12.50 -6.95
CA VAL A 118 9.00 -11.50 -7.42
C VAL A 118 9.56 -10.63 -8.54
N ASP A 119 8.70 -9.94 -9.25
CA ASP A 119 9.06 -9.08 -10.38
C ASP A 119 9.45 -7.67 -9.96
N SER A 120 9.02 -7.24 -8.78
CA SER A 120 9.40 -5.97 -8.17
C SER A 120 9.12 -5.98 -6.67
N VAL A 121 9.95 -5.26 -5.91
CA VAL A 121 9.73 -4.96 -4.50
C VAL A 121 9.40 -3.48 -4.38
N VAL A 122 8.35 -3.15 -3.65
CA VAL A 122 8.01 -1.76 -3.28
C VAL A 122 8.87 -1.37 -2.09
N LEU A 123 9.70 -0.34 -2.24
CA LEU A 123 10.53 0.13 -1.15
C LEU A 123 9.67 0.79 -0.06
N PRO A 124 10.04 0.61 1.21
CA PRO A 124 9.32 1.20 2.33
C PRO A 124 9.48 2.74 2.34
N PHE A 125 8.60 3.38 3.07
CA PHE A 125 8.54 4.84 3.22
C PHE A 125 9.36 5.35 4.42
N ASP A 126 10.01 4.45 5.18
CA ASP A 126 10.78 4.73 6.39
C ASP A 126 12.30 4.63 6.20
N ILE A 127 12.75 4.80 4.95
CA ILE A 127 14.15 4.89 4.58
C ILE A 127 14.47 6.26 3.97
N THR A 128 15.74 6.64 4.03
CA THR A 128 16.22 7.91 3.50
C THR A 128 16.38 7.88 1.98
N GLU A 129 16.47 9.05 1.36
CA GLU A 129 16.71 9.17 -0.08
C GLU A 129 18.02 8.50 -0.51
N ASP A 130 19.09 8.66 0.27
CA ASP A 130 20.39 8.02 0.01
C ASP A 130 20.26 6.48 0.01
N GLU A 131 19.48 5.92 0.95
CA GLU A 131 19.22 4.48 1.02
C GLU A 131 18.37 4.01 -0.18
N VAL A 132 17.37 4.78 -0.59
CA VAL A 132 16.59 4.51 -1.82
C VAL A 132 17.51 4.44 -3.04
N GLU A 133 18.43 5.41 -3.19
CA GLU A 133 19.38 5.45 -4.31
C GLU A 133 20.36 4.28 -4.27
N GLU A 134 20.87 3.95 -3.10
CA GLU A 134 21.74 2.79 -2.92
C GLU A 134 21.04 1.49 -3.35
N ILE A 135 19.79 1.29 -2.88
CA ILE A 135 19.01 0.11 -3.23
C ILE A 135 18.77 0.06 -4.74
N ILE A 136 18.32 1.16 -5.37
CA ILE A 136 18.08 1.21 -6.82
C ILE A 136 19.34 0.86 -7.60
N SER A 137 20.50 1.37 -7.19
CA SER A 137 21.77 1.16 -7.89
C SER A 137 22.32 -0.25 -7.79
N LYS A 138 21.96 -1.00 -6.72
CA LYS A 138 22.50 -2.33 -6.41
C LYS A 138 21.48 -3.45 -6.56
N SER A 139 20.22 -3.14 -6.83
CA SER A 139 19.16 -4.14 -7.00
C SER A 139 19.29 -4.89 -8.33
N SER A 140 19.08 -6.19 -8.28
CA SER A 140 19.11 -7.09 -9.46
C SER A 140 17.93 -6.89 -10.41
N LYS A 141 16.82 -6.35 -9.93
CA LYS A 141 15.65 -5.96 -10.71
C LYS A 141 15.21 -4.53 -10.33
N LYS A 142 14.43 -3.90 -11.21
CA LYS A 142 13.84 -2.58 -10.90
C LYS A 142 12.87 -2.69 -9.74
N VAL A 143 13.07 -1.85 -8.74
CA VAL A 143 12.17 -1.70 -7.60
C VAL A 143 11.00 -0.79 -7.93
N SER A 144 9.99 -0.79 -7.10
CA SER A 144 8.86 0.15 -7.14
C SER A 144 8.91 1.07 -5.92
N LEU A 145 8.32 2.25 -6.02
CA LEU A 145 8.24 3.19 -4.90
C LEU A 145 6.79 3.45 -4.52
N TYR A 146 6.53 3.57 -3.22
CA TYR A 146 5.30 4.16 -2.72
C TYR A 146 5.36 5.66 -2.97
N ALA A 147 4.52 6.16 -3.87
CA ALA A 147 4.61 7.52 -4.36
C ALA A 147 3.77 8.51 -3.57
N PHE A 148 2.54 8.08 -3.20
CA PHE A 148 1.60 8.94 -2.48
C PHE A 148 0.55 8.10 -1.77
N GLY A 149 0.18 8.47 -0.54
CA GLY A 149 -0.92 7.88 0.20
C GLY A 149 -0.72 7.90 1.72
N LEU A 150 -1.67 7.33 2.45
CA LEU A 150 -1.52 7.18 3.89
C LEU A 150 -0.57 6.03 4.22
N ILE A 151 0.25 6.23 5.25
CA ILE A 151 1.18 5.22 5.75
C ILE A 151 0.47 4.32 6.75
N GLY A 152 0.46 3.01 6.49
CA GLY A 152 -0.01 2.01 7.44
C GLY A 152 0.91 1.92 8.66
N SER A 153 0.36 2.09 9.85
CA SER A 153 1.13 2.06 11.10
C SER A 153 0.86 0.81 11.95
N ALA A 154 -0.33 0.23 11.85
CA ALA A 154 -0.67 -0.99 12.58
C ALA A 154 -1.86 -1.72 11.95
N TYR A 155 -1.89 -3.04 12.14
CA TYR A 155 -3.03 -3.88 11.82
C TYR A 155 -3.35 -4.78 13.02
N SER A 156 -4.64 -4.83 13.39
CA SER A 156 -5.15 -5.72 14.42
C SER A 156 -6.28 -6.58 13.87
N ARG A 157 -6.22 -7.89 14.05
CA ARG A 157 -7.32 -8.82 13.72
C ARG A 157 -8.54 -8.68 14.64
N ARG A 158 -8.60 -7.63 15.46
CA ARG A 158 -9.70 -7.34 16.41
C ARG A 158 -10.56 -6.20 15.89
N TYR A 159 -11.83 -6.23 16.21
CA TYR A 159 -12.78 -5.13 15.98
C TYR A 159 -12.58 -4.02 17.01
N LEU A 160 -11.55 -3.20 16.85
CA LEU A 160 -11.19 -2.21 17.87
C LEU A 160 -12.20 -1.08 17.94
N ILE A 161 -12.68 -0.56 16.79
CA ILE A 161 -13.70 0.51 16.75
C ILE A 161 -15.00 0.00 17.36
N LYS A 162 -15.47 -1.17 16.94
CA LYS A 162 -16.72 -1.77 17.45
C LYS A 162 -16.65 -2.06 18.95
N ASN A 163 -15.53 -2.62 19.41
CA ASN A 163 -15.35 -2.96 20.82
C ASN A 163 -15.24 -1.70 21.68
N TYR A 164 -14.54 -0.66 21.21
CA TYR A 164 -14.44 0.60 21.89
C TYR A 164 -15.79 1.35 21.94
N SER A 165 -16.52 1.38 20.82
CA SER A 165 -17.89 1.89 20.78
C SER A 165 -18.80 1.25 21.82
N LYS A 166 -18.70 -0.08 21.96
CA LYS A 166 -19.47 -0.83 22.94
C LYS A 166 -19.05 -0.53 24.37
N HIS A 167 -17.76 -0.36 24.63
CA HIS A 167 -17.22 -0.05 25.95
C HIS A 167 -17.66 1.35 26.43
N GLU A 168 -17.52 2.35 25.56
CA GLU A 168 -17.87 3.75 25.86
C GLU A 168 -19.39 4.02 25.74
N ASN A 169 -20.16 3.05 25.24
CA ASN A 169 -21.59 3.20 24.91
C ASN A 169 -21.86 4.41 23.97
N VAL A 170 -20.97 4.60 23.01
CA VAL A 170 -21.03 5.66 21.98
C VAL A 170 -20.88 5.01 20.61
N LYS A 171 -21.60 5.49 19.60
CA LYS A 171 -21.41 5.05 18.22
C LYS A 171 -20.30 5.87 17.57
N TYR A 172 -19.23 5.22 17.19
CA TYR A 172 -18.18 5.80 16.35
C TYR A 172 -18.42 5.50 14.87
N GLU A 173 -17.97 6.39 14.02
CA GLU A 173 -18.00 6.19 12.57
C GLU A 173 -16.84 5.28 12.12
N ASN A 174 -16.98 4.67 10.98
CA ASN A 174 -15.92 3.90 10.31
C ASN A 174 -15.80 4.43 8.87
N PRO A 175 -14.68 5.05 8.50
CA PRO A 175 -13.44 5.17 9.28
C PRO A 175 -13.54 6.14 10.47
N LEU A 176 -12.73 5.85 11.51
CA LEU A 176 -12.62 6.67 12.71
C LEU A 176 -11.31 7.45 12.72
N VAL A 177 -11.40 8.77 12.88
CA VAL A 177 -10.21 9.60 13.10
C VAL A 177 -9.98 9.77 14.59
N ILE A 178 -8.76 9.50 15.05
CA ILE A 178 -8.31 9.71 16.43
C ILE A 178 -7.06 10.59 16.45
N GLU A 179 -6.89 11.32 17.56
CA GLU A 179 -5.68 12.09 17.81
C GLU A 179 -5.09 11.71 19.17
N ASN A 180 -3.79 11.47 19.20
CA ASN A 180 -3.04 11.16 20.41
C ASN A 180 -1.66 11.82 20.35
N ASN A 181 -1.35 12.66 21.35
CA ASN A 181 -0.06 13.37 21.44
C ASN A 181 0.35 14.10 20.15
N ASN A 182 -0.57 14.84 19.55
CA ASN A 182 -0.40 15.56 18.28
C ASN A 182 -0.20 14.66 17.04
N HIS A 183 -0.34 13.34 17.16
CA HIS A 183 -0.39 12.43 16.04
C HIS A 183 -1.82 12.09 15.71
N LYS A 184 -2.17 12.22 14.44
CA LYS A 184 -3.51 11.86 13.94
C LYS A 184 -3.44 10.52 13.22
N PHE A 185 -4.45 9.71 13.47
CA PHE A 185 -4.62 8.41 12.83
C PHE A 185 -6.02 8.30 12.25
N ILE A 186 -6.15 7.59 11.15
CA ILE A 186 -7.42 7.16 10.62
C ILE A 186 -7.50 5.64 10.67
N LEU A 187 -8.58 5.12 11.24
CA LEU A 187 -8.81 3.70 11.47
C LEU A 187 -9.92 3.22 10.55
N PHE A 188 -9.65 2.15 9.83
CA PHE A 188 -10.64 1.40 9.07
C PHE A 188 -10.87 0.04 9.72
N GLU A 189 -12.12 -0.35 9.85
CA GLU A 189 -12.49 -1.65 10.40
C GLU A 189 -13.46 -2.38 9.47
N ASN A 190 -13.13 -3.63 9.14
CA ASN A 190 -14.03 -4.55 8.47
C ASN A 190 -14.11 -5.88 9.24
N GLU A 191 -14.69 -6.92 8.66
CA GLU A 191 -14.83 -8.23 9.28
C GLU A 191 -13.50 -8.95 9.58
N TYR A 192 -12.40 -8.47 9.01
CA TYR A 192 -11.07 -9.06 9.18
C TYR A 192 -10.19 -8.32 10.19
N GLY A 193 -10.64 -7.17 10.70
CA GLY A 193 -9.94 -6.42 11.74
C GLY A 193 -9.93 -4.92 11.53
N THR A 194 -9.02 -4.26 12.24
CA THR A 194 -8.86 -2.82 12.22
C THR A 194 -7.46 -2.46 11.70
N TYR A 195 -7.40 -1.60 10.70
CA TYR A 195 -6.17 -1.07 10.13
C TYR A 195 -5.99 0.39 10.51
N PHE A 196 -4.77 0.78 10.87
CA PHE A 196 -4.42 2.14 11.30
C PHE A 196 -3.53 2.79 10.26
N TYR A 197 -3.93 3.94 9.80
CA TYR A 197 -3.11 4.81 8.99
C TYR A 197 -2.67 6.04 9.78
N HIS A 198 -1.44 6.46 9.59
CA HIS A 198 -0.93 7.72 10.11
C HIS A 198 -1.29 8.88 9.15
N LEU A 199 -1.64 10.02 9.71
CA LEU A 199 -1.78 11.30 9.00
C LEU A 199 -0.57 12.20 9.36
N PRO A 200 -0.09 13.06 8.47
CA PRO A 200 -0.64 13.38 7.15
C PRO A 200 -0.31 12.35 6.06
N TYR A 201 -0.66 12.64 4.80
CA TYR A 201 -0.31 11.79 3.66
C TYR A 201 1.20 11.79 3.41
N PHE A 202 1.75 10.63 3.11
CA PHE A 202 3.12 10.52 2.59
C PHE A 202 3.17 11.05 1.15
N ASN A 203 4.21 11.84 0.86
CA ASN A 203 4.47 12.40 -0.45
C ASN A 203 5.91 12.10 -0.89
N GLY A 204 6.07 11.01 -1.64
CA GLY A 204 7.34 10.60 -2.24
C GLY A 204 7.52 11.06 -3.69
N LEU A 205 6.68 11.97 -4.21
CA LEU A 205 6.65 12.33 -5.64
C LEU A 205 7.94 12.93 -6.14
N ASN A 206 8.72 13.61 -5.31
CA ASN A 206 9.99 14.22 -5.68
C ASN A 206 11.07 13.17 -6.05
N ASN A 207 10.89 11.91 -5.62
CA ASN A 207 11.82 10.81 -5.88
C ASN A 207 11.50 10.00 -7.14
N LEU A 208 10.47 10.36 -7.88
CA LEU A 208 10.01 9.56 -9.02
C LEU A 208 10.85 9.68 -10.30
N ASN A 209 11.84 10.58 -10.36
CA ASN A 209 12.74 10.71 -11.50
C ASN A 209 13.80 9.59 -11.59
N LYS A 210 13.69 8.57 -10.73
CA LYS A 210 14.63 7.45 -10.63
C LYS A 210 14.22 6.31 -11.57
N ASP A 211 15.17 5.41 -11.89
CA ASP A 211 14.93 4.25 -12.74
C ASP A 211 14.20 3.13 -11.97
N ILE A 212 12.89 3.31 -11.79
CA ILE A 212 12.00 2.42 -11.07
C ILE A 212 11.00 1.72 -12.01
N LYS A 213 10.39 0.64 -11.53
CA LYS A 213 9.38 -0.12 -12.29
C LYS A 213 8.01 0.54 -12.22
N TYR A 214 7.53 0.79 -11.00
CA TYR A 214 6.23 1.39 -10.72
C TYR A 214 6.30 2.47 -9.66
N SER A 215 5.39 3.44 -9.77
CA SER A 215 4.99 4.35 -8.69
C SER A 215 3.63 3.92 -8.18
N ILE A 216 3.52 3.60 -6.89
CA ILE A 216 2.28 3.14 -6.25
C ILE A 216 1.59 4.33 -5.59
N TYR A 217 0.33 4.54 -5.93
CA TYR A 217 -0.54 5.57 -5.35
C TYR A 217 -1.67 4.91 -4.59
N HIS A 218 -1.85 5.28 -3.34
CA HIS A 218 -2.99 4.85 -2.52
C HIS A 218 -3.76 6.09 -2.02
N PRO A 219 -4.60 6.71 -2.87
CA PRO A 219 -5.28 7.97 -2.57
C PRO A 219 -6.51 7.77 -1.67
N ILE A 220 -6.40 6.91 -0.65
CA ILE A 220 -7.44 6.61 0.31
C ILE A 220 -7.91 7.90 1.00
N CYS A 221 -9.21 8.06 1.19
CA CYS A 221 -9.87 9.25 1.75
C CYS A 221 -9.70 10.54 0.96
N LEU A 222 -9.10 10.55 -0.21
CA LEU A 222 -9.09 11.75 -1.04
C LEU A 222 -10.47 12.02 -1.63
N SER A 223 -10.81 13.31 -1.74
CA SER A 223 -11.94 13.75 -2.56
C SER A 223 -11.61 13.59 -4.05
N GLU A 224 -12.65 13.57 -4.89
CA GLU A 224 -12.45 13.53 -6.36
C GLU A 224 -11.64 14.72 -6.88
N ASN A 225 -11.84 15.90 -6.29
CA ASN A 225 -11.09 17.10 -6.67
C ASN A 225 -9.61 16.98 -6.30
N ASP A 226 -9.32 16.47 -5.08
CA ASP A 226 -7.94 16.27 -4.64
C ASP A 226 -7.25 15.16 -5.47
N LEU A 227 -7.98 14.10 -5.83
CA LEU A 227 -7.47 13.06 -6.72
C LEU A 227 -7.15 13.61 -8.11
N LYS A 228 -8.04 14.45 -8.67
CA LYS A 228 -7.81 15.13 -9.96
C LYS A 228 -6.60 16.03 -9.90
N ASP A 229 -6.45 16.79 -8.83
CA ASP A 229 -5.30 17.66 -8.64
C ASP A 229 -4.00 16.85 -8.47
N LEU A 230 -4.02 15.76 -7.70
CA LEU A 230 -2.88 14.83 -7.54
C LEU A 230 -2.40 14.27 -8.89
N VAL A 231 -3.31 13.81 -9.73
CA VAL A 231 -2.97 13.27 -11.06
C VAL A 231 -2.32 14.34 -11.95
N ASN A 232 -2.75 15.60 -11.80
CA ASN A 232 -2.19 16.79 -12.49
C ASN A 232 -0.93 17.37 -11.81
N GLY A 233 -0.40 16.68 -10.79
CA GLY A 233 0.82 17.10 -10.09
C GLY A 233 0.63 18.21 -9.05
N LYS A 234 -0.61 18.44 -8.61
CA LYS A 234 -0.95 19.39 -7.55
C LYS A 234 -1.35 18.62 -6.30
N ILE A 235 -0.89 19.06 -5.15
CA ILE A 235 -1.24 18.46 -3.85
C ILE A 235 -1.88 19.54 -2.99
N ASN A 236 -3.16 19.35 -2.63
CA ASN A 236 -3.94 20.28 -1.82
C ASN A 236 -4.25 19.76 -0.41
N VAL A 237 -3.72 18.59 -0.06
CA VAL A 237 -3.85 18.00 1.27
C VAL A 237 -2.55 18.13 2.05
N GLU A 238 -2.63 18.06 3.37
CA GLU A 238 -1.46 18.05 4.24
C GLU A 238 -0.62 16.81 3.98
N THR A 239 0.69 17.00 3.75
CA THR A 239 1.62 15.92 3.45
C THR A 239 2.90 16.04 4.25
N ASP A 240 3.59 14.90 4.43
CA ASP A 240 5.00 14.89 4.80
C ASP A 240 5.78 13.92 3.88
N ASP A 241 7.10 14.01 3.93
CA ASP A 241 8.02 13.21 3.14
C ASP A 241 8.60 12.02 3.92
N GLY A 242 8.05 11.73 5.10
CA GLY A 242 8.50 10.65 5.95
C GLY A 242 9.97 10.79 6.36
N PHE A 243 10.77 9.79 6.06
CA PHE A 243 12.21 9.77 6.37
C PHE A 243 13.11 10.19 5.21
N LEU A 244 12.56 10.48 4.02
CA LEU A 244 13.33 10.70 2.80
C LEU A 244 14.45 11.75 2.97
N HIS A 245 14.17 12.85 3.64
CA HIS A 245 15.12 13.94 3.83
C HIS A 245 15.68 14.02 5.26
N ASN A 246 15.38 13.01 6.07
CA ASN A 246 15.88 12.95 7.44
C ASN A 246 17.19 12.16 7.51
N LYS A 247 18.11 12.64 8.34
CA LYS A 247 19.33 11.89 8.63
C LYS A 247 19.02 10.80 9.62
N THR A 248 19.34 9.55 9.30
CA THR A 248 19.16 8.42 10.22
C THR A 248 20.02 8.61 11.49
N ILE A 249 19.38 8.56 12.64
CA ILE A 249 20.05 8.68 13.96
C ILE A 249 20.03 7.31 14.63
N TYR A 250 21.14 6.58 14.51
CA TYR A 250 21.29 5.25 15.15
C TYR A 250 21.63 5.32 16.65
N LYS A 251 22.09 6.47 17.16
CA LYS A 251 22.41 6.68 18.57
C LYS A 251 21.98 8.07 18.99
N ILE A 252 21.13 8.13 19.98
CA ILE A 252 20.86 9.38 20.70
C ILE A 252 22.11 9.67 21.53
N LYS A 253 22.80 10.78 21.25
CA LYS A 253 23.80 11.33 22.14
C LYS A 253 23.06 11.93 23.34
N GLY A 254 22.65 11.07 24.26
CA GLY A 254 22.09 11.51 25.53
C GLY A 254 23.22 11.86 26.47
N ASP A 255 23.10 12.96 27.20
CA ASP A 255 23.85 13.16 28.43
C ASP A 255 23.56 11.97 29.33
N LYS A 256 24.66 11.36 29.82
CA LYS A 256 24.61 10.22 30.76
C LYS A 256 23.89 10.63 32.04
N LYS A 257 22.58 10.46 32.07
CA LYS A 257 21.80 10.37 33.32
C LYS A 257 20.52 9.58 33.03
N TRP A 258 20.63 8.29 33.23
CA TRP A 258 19.53 7.42 33.63
C TRP A 258 19.72 7.06 35.07
#